data_8ab9ac527305b9d5e38eb84747acbdf1
#
_entry.id   8ab9ac527305b9d5e38eb84747acbdf1
#
_cell.length_a   1.000
_cell.length_b   1.000
_cell.length_c   1.000
_cell.angle_alpha   90.00
_cell.angle_beta   90.00
_cell.angle_gamma   90.00
#
_symmetry.space_group_name_H-M   'P 1'
#
loop_
_entity.id
_entity.type
_entity.pdbx_description
1 polymer ?
#
loop_
_entity_poly.entity_id
_entity_poly.type
_entity_poly.pdbx_seq_one_letter_code
_entity_poly.pdbx_strand_id
1 'polypeptide(L)'
;MTMKKILLLCGLSNYILYFRSNLIAKLKAEGYDVSVIAFDEKFRAEVEALGVTFYCIQSSNRSVNPFEIFALEKQYRKIIRAVSPDIVFSFQLKPNTFGVLAAKKAGVKNIYSMVEGVGDVFINNTLKWKLVRFVVCRLYKKAFKNIRKVFFLNEDDKREFIDRKLVQSGQCEIIHGIGVDLERFSYRPIKNRRTFLMVARMLKTKGIYEYCECARLVRKKYPDAVFNYLGAEGNVKVVDIQEYIDDGSVRYLGTTNDVRPYLEECTAFILPSYREGLPMSIMEAEASGRAIITSDNVGCRDTVLEGYNGFLVEKGNAQGLAEKAIRCIEHPEEAEQMGKNSRTFAEEHFDQEKINGKIVAIIRAEK
;
A
#
# COMPACT_ATOMS: atom_id res chain seq x y z
N MET A 1 28.98 22.99 3.16
CA MET A 1 28.77 21.70 2.43
C MET A 1 27.58 21.88 1.53
N THR A 2 27.67 21.57 0.24
CA THR A 2 26.52 21.57 -0.67
C THR A 2 25.51 20.49 -0.22
N MET A 3 24.23 20.87 -0.10
CA MET A 3 23.17 19.90 0.22
C MET A 3 23.12 18.80 -0.84
N LYS A 4 23.04 17.52 -0.41
CA LYS A 4 22.87 16.40 -1.35
C LYS A 4 21.48 16.41 -1.94
N LYS A 5 21.41 16.20 -3.24
CA LYS A 5 20.14 16.17 -3.99
C LYS A 5 19.59 14.76 -4.05
N ILE A 6 18.33 14.59 -3.65
CA ILE A 6 17.60 13.35 -3.82
C ILE A 6 16.38 13.56 -4.72
N LEU A 7 16.22 12.70 -5.71
CA LEU A 7 15.11 12.73 -6.65
C LEU A 7 14.21 11.50 -6.43
N LEU A 8 12.97 11.73 -6.01
CA LEU A 8 11.95 10.70 -5.83
C LEU A 8 11.19 10.50 -7.13
N LEU A 9 11.12 9.26 -7.61
CA LEU A 9 10.38 8.90 -8.83
C LEU A 9 9.08 8.18 -8.44
N CYS A 10 7.95 8.85 -8.63
CA CYS A 10 6.61 8.34 -8.30
C CYS A 10 5.72 8.26 -9.54
N GLY A 11 4.60 7.55 -9.44
CA GLY A 11 3.62 7.47 -10.51
C GLY A 11 2.65 8.64 -10.49
N LEU A 12 1.88 8.82 -9.42
CA LEU A 12 0.85 9.85 -9.33
C LEU A 12 1.16 10.87 -8.22
N SER A 13 0.72 12.12 -8.42
CA SER A 13 0.94 13.21 -7.46
C SER A 13 0.27 12.98 -6.10
N ASN A 14 -0.95 12.44 -6.09
CA ASN A 14 -1.63 12.06 -4.85
C ASN A 14 -0.88 11.01 -4.04
N TYR A 15 -0.17 10.12 -4.72
CA TYR A 15 0.65 9.10 -4.08
C TYR A 15 1.80 9.71 -3.28
N ILE A 16 2.42 10.77 -3.79
CA ILE A 16 3.46 11.53 -3.08
C ILE A 16 2.86 12.14 -1.83
N LEU A 17 1.73 12.83 -1.98
CA LEU A 17 1.08 13.55 -0.90
C LEU A 17 0.65 12.62 0.25
N TYR A 18 -0.03 11.51 -0.07
CA TYR A 18 -0.62 10.63 0.95
C TYR A 18 0.37 9.61 1.54
N PHE A 19 1.40 9.22 0.79
CA PHE A 19 2.25 8.11 1.20
C PHE A 19 3.74 8.46 1.33
N ARG A 20 4.16 9.67 0.92
CA ARG A 20 5.58 10.07 0.93
C ARG A 20 5.86 11.38 1.65
N SER A 21 4.84 12.12 2.08
CA SER A 21 5.00 13.40 2.77
C SER A 21 5.92 13.30 3.99
N ASN A 22 5.73 12.28 4.84
CA ASN A 22 6.55 12.10 6.05
C ASN A 22 7.99 11.64 5.71
N LEU A 23 8.17 10.80 4.68
CA LEU A 23 9.52 10.46 4.18
C LEU A 23 10.23 11.71 3.64
N ILE A 24 9.52 12.55 2.88
CA ILE A 24 10.05 13.83 2.36
C ILE A 24 10.45 14.74 3.53
N ALA A 25 9.58 14.91 4.52
CA ALA A 25 9.88 15.71 5.72
C ALA A 25 11.14 15.22 6.42
N LYS A 26 11.27 13.91 6.60
CA LYS A 26 12.45 13.31 7.24
C LYS A 26 13.73 13.48 6.41
N LEU A 27 13.67 13.30 5.10
CA LEU A 27 14.82 13.54 4.21
C LEU A 27 15.26 15.00 4.27
N LYS A 28 14.32 15.96 4.29
CA LYS A 28 14.63 17.38 4.43
C LYS A 28 15.26 17.71 5.79
N ALA A 29 14.74 17.14 6.86
CA ALA A 29 15.31 17.29 8.20
C ALA A 29 16.76 16.77 8.29
N GLU A 30 17.11 15.77 7.47
CA GLU A 30 18.48 15.24 7.33
C GLU A 30 19.36 16.04 6.33
N GLY A 31 18.87 17.18 5.84
CA GLY A 31 19.62 18.10 5.00
C GLY A 31 19.68 17.73 3.51
N TYR A 32 18.72 16.94 3.02
CA TYR A 32 18.61 16.67 1.57
C TYR A 32 17.78 17.76 0.87
N ASP A 33 18.23 18.17 -0.33
CA ASP A 33 17.43 18.92 -1.30
C ASP A 33 16.56 17.89 -2.07
N VAL A 34 15.25 17.89 -1.80
CA VAL A 34 14.32 16.88 -2.31
C VAL A 34 13.58 17.41 -3.53
N SER A 35 13.64 16.67 -4.62
CA SER A 35 12.82 16.86 -5.81
C SER A 35 11.96 15.63 -6.09
N VAL A 36 10.84 15.80 -6.78
CA VAL A 36 9.91 14.69 -7.09
C VAL A 36 9.52 14.69 -8.56
N ILE A 37 9.28 13.51 -9.12
CA ILE A 37 8.65 13.33 -10.43
C ILE A 37 7.32 12.60 -10.25
N ALA A 38 6.24 13.08 -10.90
CA ALA A 38 4.96 12.37 -11.03
C ALA A 38 4.45 12.37 -12.47
N PHE A 39 3.40 11.57 -12.76
CA PHE A 39 2.78 11.43 -14.08
C PHE A 39 1.58 12.36 -14.29
N ASP A 40 1.19 13.12 -13.28
CA ASP A 40 0.09 14.07 -13.32
C ASP A 40 0.40 15.29 -12.44
N GLU A 41 -0.35 16.37 -12.62
CA GLU A 41 -0.21 17.63 -11.88
C GLU A 41 -1.38 17.89 -10.93
N LYS A 42 -2.26 16.90 -10.71
CA LYS A 42 -3.52 17.10 -9.99
C LYS A 42 -3.32 17.66 -8.57
N PHE A 43 -2.27 17.23 -7.89
CA PHE A 43 -1.91 17.67 -6.53
C PHE A 43 -0.57 18.38 -6.49
N ARG A 44 -0.21 19.06 -7.58
CA ARG A 44 1.10 19.74 -7.70
C ARG A 44 1.31 20.78 -6.60
N ALA A 45 0.34 21.66 -6.40
CA ALA A 45 0.46 22.75 -5.43
C ALA A 45 0.63 22.20 -4.00
N GLU A 46 -0.12 21.17 -3.62
CA GLU A 46 -0.02 20.54 -2.32
C GLU A 46 1.31 19.81 -2.13
N VAL A 47 1.84 19.19 -3.18
CA VAL A 47 3.16 18.54 -3.14
C VAL A 47 4.27 19.58 -3.07
N GLU A 48 4.20 20.67 -3.84
CA GLU A 48 5.18 21.78 -3.76
C GLU A 48 5.14 22.48 -2.39
N ALA A 49 3.97 22.51 -1.72
CA ALA A 49 3.84 23.01 -0.34
C ALA A 49 4.64 22.18 0.69
N LEU A 50 5.04 20.93 0.37
CA LEU A 50 6.00 20.17 1.18
C LEU A 50 7.43 20.73 1.08
N GLY A 51 7.65 21.78 0.25
CA GLY A 51 8.94 22.42 0.01
C GLY A 51 9.86 21.56 -0.84
N VAL A 52 9.33 20.93 -1.88
CA VAL A 52 10.07 20.14 -2.87
C VAL A 52 9.93 20.75 -4.27
N THR A 53 10.89 20.50 -5.15
CA THR A 53 10.76 20.85 -6.57
C THR A 53 9.98 19.73 -7.29
N PHE A 54 8.87 20.09 -7.94
CA PHE A 54 8.00 19.14 -8.63
C PHE A 54 8.26 19.14 -10.15
N TYR A 55 8.41 17.95 -10.71
CA TYR A 55 8.50 17.72 -12.15
C TYR A 55 7.37 16.80 -12.61
N CYS A 56 6.74 17.13 -13.74
CA CYS A 56 5.71 16.28 -14.34
C CYS A 56 6.24 15.60 -15.61
N ILE A 57 5.93 14.30 -15.74
CA ILE A 57 6.07 13.54 -16.98
C ILE A 57 4.67 13.09 -17.39
N GLN A 58 4.15 13.62 -18.49
CA GLN A 58 2.86 13.23 -19.03
C GLN A 58 2.89 11.75 -19.45
N SER A 59 2.34 10.86 -18.62
CA SER A 59 2.25 9.42 -18.89
C SER A 59 1.07 8.80 -18.17
N SER A 60 0.45 7.81 -18.82
CA SER A 60 -0.57 6.99 -18.16
C SER A 60 0.09 5.91 -17.29
N ASN A 61 -0.36 5.76 -16.04
CA ASN A 61 0.13 4.69 -15.16
C ASN A 61 -0.15 3.27 -15.70
N ARG A 62 -1.15 3.11 -16.59
CA ARG A 62 -1.63 1.82 -17.09
C ARG A 62 -1.24 1.48 -18.52
N SER A 63 -0.71 2.42 -19.30
CA SER A 63 -0.30 2.15 -20.69
C SER A 63 0.88 1.18 -20.73
N VAL A 64 0.78 0.20 -21.62
CA VAL A 64 1.84 -0.77 -21.94
C VAL A 64 2.34 -0.60 -23.40
N ASN A 65 2.03 0.53 -24.04
CA ASN A 65 2.45 0.82 -25.41
C ASN A 65 3.99 1.00 -25.46
N PRO A 66 4.71 0.21 -26.28
CA PRO A 66 6.17 0.26 -26.39
C PRO A 66 6.74 1.64 -26.76
N PHE A 67 6.04 2.41 -27.60
CA PHE A 67 6.46 3.77 -27.99
C PHE A 67 6.37 4.75 -26.82
N GLU A 68 5.29 4.69 -26.03
CA GLU A 68 5.15 5.50 -24.82
C GLU A 68 6.22 5.15 -23.77
N ILE A 69 6.54 3.86 -23.66
CA ILE A 69 7.57 3.34 -22.76
C ILE A 69 8.96 3.91 -23.11
N PHE A 70 9.31 3.92 -24.39
CA PHE A 70 10.59 4.50 -24.83
C PHE A 70 10.64 6.03 -24.66
N ALA A 71 9.54 6.72 -24.94
CA ALA A 71 9.39 8.15 -24.68
C ALA A 71 9.49 8.46 -23.20
N LEU A 72 8.94 7.64 -22.32
CA LEU A 72 8.98 7.78 -20.88
C LEU A 72 10.42 7.73 -20.34
N GLU A 73 11.24 6.77 -20.76
CA GLU A 73 12.64 6.67 -20.34
C GLU A 73 13.45 7.93 -20.77
N LYS A 74 13.20 8.43 -21.98
CA LYS A 74 13.85 9.65 -22.49
C LYS A 74 13.47 10.89 -21.66
N GLN A 75 12.19 11.03 -21.27
CA GLN A 75 11.71 12.13 -20.43
C GLN A 75 12.33 12.06 -19.02
N TYR A 76 12.34 10.89 -18.38
CA TYR A 76 13.04 10.69 -17.10
C TYR A 76 14.50 11.13 -17.20
N ARG A 77 15.22 10.65 -18.21
CA ARG A 77 16.63 10.98 -18.39
C ARG A 77 16.89 12.45 -18.60
N LYS A 78 16.00 13.19 -19.31
CA LYS A 78 16.10 14.64 -19.49
C LYS A 78 16.02 15.36 -18.14
N ILE A 79 15.03 15.02 -17.30
CA ILE A 79 14.84 15.64 -15.97
C ILE A 79 15.98 15.25 -15.04
N ILE A 80 16.36 13.98 -14.98
CA ILE A 80 17.44 13.50 -14.11
C ILE A 80 18.77 14.20 -14.43
N ARG A 81 19.08 14.43 -15.71
CA ARG A 81 20.28 15.19 -16.10
C ARG A 81 20.20 16.67 -15.71
N ALA A 82 19.03 17.29 -15.82
CA ALA A 82 18.83 18.68 -15.42
C ALA A 82 18.94 18.87 -13.90
N VAL A 83 18.37 17.96 -13.12
CA VAL A 83 18.45 17.97 -11.64
C VAL A 83 19.84 17.61 -11.14
N SER A 84 20.53 16.70 -11.85
CA SER A 84 21.82 16.12 -11.44
C SER A 84 21.78 15.60 -9.99
N PRO A 85 20.87 14.66 -9.65
CA PRO A 85 20.72 14.19 -8.28
C PRO A 85 21.88 13.28 -7.86
N ASP A 86 22.29 13.35 -6.59
CA ASP A 86 23.23 12.42 -5.97
C ASP A 86 22.59 11.06 -5.74
N ILE A 87 21.27 11.06 -5.49
CA ILE A 87 20.47 9.90 -5.13
C ILE A 87 19.16 9.91 -5.94
N VAL A 88 18.78 8.72 -6.44
CA VAL A 88 17.45 8.47 -7.01
C VAL A 88 16.76 7.41 -6.18
N PHE A 89 15.51 7.66 -5.77
CA PHE A 89 14.68 6.70 -5.08
C PHE A 89 13.34 6.54 -5.81
N SER A 90 13.03 5.33 -6.25
CA SER A 90 11.87 5.04 -7.11
C SER A 90 10.83 4.18 -6.41
N PHE A 91 9.56 4.39 -6.76
CA PHE A 91 8.39 3.69 -6.21
C PHE A 91 7.48 3.25 -7.35
N GLN A 92 6.84 2.10 -7.22
CA GLN A 92 5.91 1.56 -8.22
C GLN A 92 6.60 1.05 -9.52
N LEU A 93 5.85 0.28 -10.32
CA LEU A 93 6.37 -0.49 -11.47
C LEU A 93 7.13 0.36 -12.50
N LYS A 94 6.51 1.42 -13.02
CA LYS A 94 7.12 2.22 -14.10
C LYS A 94 8.33 3.02 -13.65
N PRO A 95 8.29 3.76 -12.52
CA PRO A 95 9.47 4.39 -11.96
C PRO A 95 10.58 3.38 -11.62
N ASN A 96 10.24 2.24 -11.01
CA ASN A 96 11.18 1.18 -10.64
C ASN A 96 11.87 0.51 -11.86
N THR A 97 11.26 0.59 -13.03
CA THR A 97 11.85 0.04 -14.26
C THR A 97 12.43 1.15 -15.14
N PHE A 98 11.62 1.97 -15.76
CA PHE A 98 12.08 2.98 -16.74
C PHE A 98 12.80 4.15 -16.07
N GLY A 99 12.34 4.61 -14.91
CA GLY A 99 13.00 5.65 -14.12
C GLY A 99 14.40 5.22 -13.67
N VAL A 100 14.53 4.01 -13.13
CA VAL A 100 15.81 3.43 -12.73
C VAL A 100 16.74 3.25 -13.92
N LEU A 101 16.26 2.75 -15.06
CA LEU A 101 17.07 2.61 -16.27
C LEU A 101 17.55 3.98 -16.80
N ALA A 102 16.69 5.00 -16.73
CA ALA A 102 17.06 6.38 -17.07
C ALA A 102 18.12 6.95 -16.13
N ALA A 103 17.99 6.73 -14.82
CA ALA A 103 18.96 7.16 -13.82
C ALA A 103 20.34 6.53 -14.04
N LYS A 104 20.39 5.23 -14.33
CA LYS A 104 21.65 4.54 -14.69
C LYS A 104 22.29 5.14 -15.95
N LYS A 105 21.50 5.38 -17.00
CA LYS A 105 22.00 6.02 -18.25
C LYS A 105 22.40 7.48 -18.05
N ALA A 106 21.88 8.14 -17.03
CA ALA A 106 22.30 9.50 -16.63
C ALA A 106 23.56 9.50 -15.74
N GLY A 107 24.05 8.32 -15.32
CA GLY A 107 25.28 8.19 -14.51
C GLY A 107 25.05 8.25 -13.00
N VAL A 108 23.81 8.22 -12.52
CA VAL A 108 23.52 8.19 -11.08
C VAL A 108 23.97 6.87 -10.49
N LYS A 109 24.79 6.93 -9.44
CA LYS A 109 25.38 5.75 -8.78
C LYS A 109 24.53 5.25 -7.61
N ASN A 110 23.90 6.16 -6.86
CA ASN A 110 23.13 5.82 -5.68
C ASN A 110 21.64 5.73 -6.04
N ILE A 111 21.21 4.52 -6.39
CA ILE A 111 19.84 4.27 -6.81
C ILE A 111 19.20 3.29 -5.83
N TYR A 112 18.05 3.66 -5.32
CA TYR A 112 17.19 2.88 -4.43
C TYR A 112 15.83 2.67 -5.06
N SER A 113 15.18 1.57 -4.75
CA SER A 113 13.83 1.27 -5.22
C SER A 113 12.99 0.68 -4.09
N MET A 114 11.68 0.89 -4.13
CA MET A 114 10.74 0.25 -3.23
C MET A 114 9.70 -0.52 -4.04
N VAL A 115 9.54 -1.80 -3.73
CA VAL A 115 8.50 -2.67 -4.30
C VAL A 115 7.38 -2.77 -3.27
N GLU A 116 6.25 -2.13 -3.57
CA GLU A 116 5.11 -1.99 -2.65
C GLU A 116 4.03 -3.06 -2.87
N GLY A 117 4.39 -4.07 -3.59
CA GLY A 117 3.56 -5.19 -4.00
C GLY A 117 3.82 -5.50 -5.47
N VAL A 118 3.62 -6.74 -5.83
CA VAL A 118 3.93 -7.22 -7.19
C VAL A 118 2.83 -6.91 -8.21
N GLY A 119 1.63 -6.55 -7.74
CA GLY A 119 0.49 -6.15 -8.58
C GLY A 119 -0.08 -7.28 -9.46
N ASP A 120 -1.04 -6.91 -10.30
CA ASP A 120 -1.80 -7.83 -11.16
C ASP A 120 -0.91 -8.67 -12.10
N VAL A 121 0.27 -8.16 -12.44
CA VAL A 121 1.23 -8.82 -13.33
C VAL A 121 1.65 -10.18 -12.78
N PHE A 122 1.76 -10.32 -11.47
CA PHE A 122 2.21 -11.56 -10.81
C PHE A 122 1.05 -12.43 -10.32
N ILE A 123 -0.15 -11.87 -10.18
CA ILE A 123 -1.34 -12.56 -9.69
C ILE A 123 -2.06 -13.31 -10.83
N ASN A 124 -2.21 -12.66 -11.98
CA ASN A 124 -2.99 -13.20 -13.09
C ASN A 124 -2.22 -14.25 -13.89
N ASN A 125 -2.87 -15.39 -14.24
CA ASN A 125 -2.25 -16.54 -14.90
C ASN A 125 -2.69 -16.75 -16.34
N THR A 126 -3.41 -15.80 -16.98
CA THR A 126 -3.76 -15.93 -18.40
C THR A 126 -2.51 -15.81 -19.29
N LEU A 127 -2.58 -16.33 -20.50
CA LEU A 127 -1.47 -16.32 -21.48
C LEU A 127 -0.95 -14.88 -21.73
N LYS A 128 -1.88 -13.92 -21.84
CA LYS A 128 -1.56 -12.49 -21.96
C LYS A 128 -0.71 -12.00 -20.76
N TRP A 129 -1.13 -12.32 -19.54
CA TRP A 129 -0.43 -11.89 -18.34
C TRP A 129 0.92 -12.61 -18.15
N LYS A 130 1.05 -13.86 -18.61
CA LYS A 130 2.34 -14.56 -18.62
C LYS A 130 3.35 -13.84 -19.54
N LEU A 131 2.92 -13.37 -20.72
CA LEU A 131 3.77 -12.58 -21.60
C LEU A 131 4.15 -11.23 -21.00
N VAL A 132 3.18 -10.50 -20.45
CA VAL A 132 3.44 -9.22 -19.75
C VAL A 132 4.42 -9.43 -18.61
N ARG A 133 4.23 -10.46 -17.79
CA ARG A 133 5.14 -10.83 -16.69
C ARG A 133 6.55 -11.10 -17.17
N PHE A 134 6.70 -11.83 -18.27
CA PHE A 134 8.01 -12.11 -18.86
C PHE A 134 8.76 -10.81 -19.20
N VAL A 135 8.08 -9.86 -19.85
CA VAL A 135 8.66 -8.55 -20.19
C VAL A 135 9.00 -7.75 -18.94
N VAL A 136 8.08 -7.67 -17.98
CA VAL A 136 8.26 -6.96 -16.72
C VAL A 136 9.43 -7.54 -15.91
N CYS A 137 9.55 -8.85 -15.82
CA CYS A 137 10.68 -9.51 -15.16
C CYS A 137 12.02 -9.16 -15.83
N ARG A 138 12.09 -9.11 -17.16
CA ARG A 138 13.31 -8.66 -17.86
C ARG A 138 13.66 -7.21 -17.57
N LEU A 139 12.65 -6.34 -17.50
CA LEU A 139 12.83 -4.94 -17.14
C LEU A 139 13.35 -4.79 -15.71
N TYR A 140 12.73 -5.46 -14.73
CA TYR A 140 13.19 -5.46 -13.35
C TYR A 140 14.63 -5.98 -13.23
N LYS A 141 14.93 -7.13 -13.84
CA LYS A 141 16.29 -7.69 -13.82
C LYS A 141 17.33 -6.71 -14.35
N LYS A 142 17.02 -5.97 -15.43
CA LYS A 142 17.91 -4.95 -15.98
C LYS A 142 17.99 -3.70 -15.08
N ALA A 143 16.85 -3.27 -14.55
CA ALA A 143 16.77 -2.09 -13.68
C ALA A 143 17.49 -2.33 -12.36
N PHE A 144 17.25 -3.46 -11.69
CA PHE A 144 17.78 -3.75 -10.36
C PHE A 144 19.21 -4.32 -10.33
N LYS A 145 19.76 -4.65 -11.50
CA LYS A 145 21.16 -5.01 -11.59
C LYS A 145 22.04 -3.85 -11.09
N ASN A 146 22.84 -4.09 -10.03
CA ASN A 146 23.79 -3.11 -9.48
C ASN A 146 23.18 -1.79 -8.97
N ILE A 147 21.94 -1.79 -8.47
CA ILE A 147 21.45 -0.69 -7.62
C ILE A 147 21.85 -0.93 -6.17
N ARG A 148 21.77 0.10 -5.33
CA ARG A 148 22.18 0.01 -3.92
C ARG A 148 21.29 -0.94 -3.14
N LYS A 149 20.01 -0.58 -2.98
CA LYS A 149 19.03 -1.38 -2.24
C LYS A 149 17.67 -1.38 -2.91
N VAL A 150 16.95 -2.48 -2.69
CA VAL A 150 15.52 -2.64 -3.01
C VAL A 150 14.79 -2.94 -1.72
N PHE A 151 13.88 -2.06 -1.34
CA PHE A 151 13.01 -2.22 -0.19
C PHE A 151 11.77 -3.01 -0.58
N PHE A 152 11.40 -3.98 0.24
CA PHE A 152 10.17 -4.77 0.12
C PHE A 152 9.32 -4.60 1.37
N LEU A 153 8.00 -4.67 1.22
CA LEU A 153 7.06 -4.51 2.32
C LEU A 153 6.81 -5.82 3.09
N ASN A 154 7.05 -6.97 2.45
CA ASN A 154 6.85 -8.30 3.02
C ASN A 154 7.90 -9.29 2.50
N GLU A 155 8.08 -10.40 3.22
CA GLU A 155 9.06 -11.43 2.88
C GLU A 155 8.67 -12.25 1.63
N ASP A 156 7.38 -12.43 1.37
CA ASP A 156 6.90 -13.22 0.22
C ASP A 156 7.26 -12.53 -1.11
N ASP A 157 7.02 -11.22 -1.22
CA ASP A 157 7.39 -10.45 -2.40
C ASP A 157 8.91 -10.38 -2.60
N LYS A 158 9.68 -10.21 -1.51
CA LYS A 158 11.15 -10.28 -1.55
C LYS A 158 11.61 -11.64 -2.07
N ARG A 159 11.08 -12.73 -1.52
CA ARG A 159 11.41 -14.09 -1.94
C ARG A 159 11.07 -14.31 -3.41
N GLU A 160 9.88 -13.91 -3.87
CA GLU A 160 9.47 -14.03 -5.27
C GLU A 160 10.45 -13.30 -6.23
N PHE A 161 10.94 -12.12 -5.84
CA PHE A 161 11.93 -11.38 -6.66
C PHE A 161 13.30 -12.07 -6.68
N ILE A 162 13.74 -12.63 -5.57
CA ILE A 162 15.01 -13.39 -5.47
C ILE A 162 14.92 -14.67 -6.29
N ASP A 163 13.86 -15.47 -6.14
CA ASP A 163 13.65 -16.75 -6.82
C ASP A 163 13.58 -16.57 -8.35
N ARG A 164 12.96 -15.47 -8.79
CA ARG A 164 12.94 -15.08 -10.22
C ARG A 164 14.25 -14.45 -10.70
N LYS A 165 15.26 -14.32 -9.83
CA LYS A 165 16.55 -13.69 -10.14
C LYS A 165 16.41 -12.26 -10.68
N LEU A 166 15.46 -11.49 -10.15
CA LEU A 166 15.23 -10.07 -10.49
C LEU A 166 16.12 -9.15 -9.69
N VAL A 167 16.54 -9.58 -8.49
CA VAL A 167 17.37 -8.86 -7.55
C VAL A 167 18.30 -9.86 -6.83
N GLN A 168 19.44 -9.38 -6.33
CA GLN A 168 20.33 -10.18 -5.48
C GLN A 168 19.91 -10.06 -4.01
N SER A 169 20.00 -11.14 -3.24
CA SER A 169 19.59 -11.15 -1.83
C SER A 169 20.25 -10.04 -0.99
N GLY A 170 21.54 -9.77 -1.18
CA GLY A 170 22.27 -8.72 -0.47
C GLY A 170 21.82 -7.27 -0.78
N GLN A 171 21.02 -7.09 -1.85
CA GLN A 171 20.43 -5.79 -2.17
C GLN A 171 19.05 -5.60 -1.52
N CYS A 172 18.44 -6.64 -0.95
CA CYS A 172 17.08 -6.61 -0.43
C CYS A 172 17.04 -6.17 1.02
N GLU A 173 16.13 -5.26 1.34
CA GLU A 173 15.79 -4.84 2.69
C GLU A 173 14.29 -4.99 2.93
N ILE A 174 13.92 -5.49 4.11
CA ILE A 174 12.51 -5.50 4.53
C ILE A 174 12.23 -4.27 5.36
N ILE A 175 11.15 -3.61 4.97
CA ILE A 175 10.48 -2.60 5.78
C ILE A 175 9.02 -3.04 5.91
N HIS A 176 8.51 -3.14 7.11
CA HIS A 176 7.15 -3.61 7.35
C HIS A 176 6.12 -2.53 6.95
N GLY A 177 5.79 -2.49 5.66
CA GLY A 177 4.90 -1.47 5.08
C GLY A 177 5.58 -0.11 4.87
N ILE A 178 4.75 0.88 4.57
CA ILE A 178 5.16 2.29 4.50
C ILE A 178 4.88 3.02 5.83
N GLY A 179 4.31 2.29 6.78
CA GLY A 179 3.94 2.77 8.10
C GLY A 179 2.64 3.57 8.15
N VAL A 180 2.16 3.81 9.36
CA VAL A 180 1.00 4.63 9.67
C VAL A 180 1.40 5.75 10.63
N ASP A 181 0.78 6.91 10.48
CA ASP A 181 0.93 8.04 11.40
C ASP A 181 0.13 7.75 12.69
N LEU A 182 0.83 7.37 13.74
CA LEU A 182 0.24 6.95 15.01
C LEU A 182 -0.38 8.11 15.81
N GLU A 183 -0.01 9.35 15.53
CA GLU A 183 -0.63 10.53 16.14
C GLU A 183 -1.96 10.83 15.45
N ARG A 184 -1.95 10.82 14.11
CA ARG A 184 -3.17 11.00 13.29
C ARG A 184 -4.19 9.89 13.52
N PHE A 185 -3.74 8.62 13.59
CA PHE A 185 -4.56 7.44 13.88
C PHE A 185 -4.36 7.02 15.35
N SER A 186 -4.81 7.88 16.27
CA SER A 186 -4.71 7.61 17.69
C SER A 186 -5.70 6.53 18.14
N TYR A 187 -5.29 5.75 19.15
CA TYR A 187 -6.16 4.75 19.77
C TYR A 187 -7.49 5.35 20.22
N ARG A 188 -8.58 4.66 19.93
CA ARG A 188 -9.92 4.97 20.43
C ARG A 188 -10.59 3.70 20.96
N PRO A 189 -11.22 3.71 22.15
CA PRO A 189 -11.98 2.57 22.63
C PRO A 189 -13.09 2.17 21.67
N ILE A 190 -13.40 0.88 21.58
CA ILE A 190 -14.51 0.39 20.79
C ILE A 190 -15.83 0.82 21.47
N LYS A 191 -16.64 1.59 20.77
CA LYS A 191 -17.94 2.08 21.26
C LYS A 191 -19.09 1.17 20.85
N ASN A 192 -19.08 0.72 19.61
CA ASN A 192 -20.13 -0.12 19.01
C ASN A 192 -19.65 -1.59 18.99
N ARG A 193 -20.57 -2.51 19.25
CA ARG A 193 -20.24 -3.94 19.36
C ARG A 193 -20.67 -4.78 18.16
N ARG A 194 -21.28 -4.15 17.13
CA ARG A 194 -21.85 -4.85 15.96
C ARG A 194 -21.64 -4.09 14.66
N THR A 195 -20.63 -3.23 14.61
CA THR A 195 -20.33 -2.43 13.41
C THR A 195 -19.00 -2.90 12.81
N PHE A 196 -19.01 -3.20 11.53
CA PHE A 196 -17.86 -3.66 10.76
C PHE A 196 -17.55 -2.66 9.64
N LEU A 197 -16.30 -2.54 9.29
CA LEU A 197 -15.84 -1.60 8.27
C LEU A 197 -14.87 -2.28 7.29
N MET A 198 -15.08 -2.03 6.01
CA MET A 198 -14.09 -2.30 4.97
C MET A 198 -13.75 -1.00 4.26
N VAL A 199 -12.46 -0.72 4.10
CA VAL A 199 -11.94 0.43 3.33
C VAL A 199 -11.01 -0.08 2.24
N ALA A 200 -11.48 -0.05 1.00
CA ALA A 200 -10.70 -0.50 -0.16
C ALA A 200 -11.32 0.01 -1.46
N ARG A 201 -10.55 0.13 -2.55
CA ARG A 201 -11.14 0.29 -3.89
C ARG A 201 -12.00 -0.93 -4.23
N MET A 202 -13.12 -0.71 -4.93
CA MET A 202 -14.02 -1.77 -5.41
C MET A 202 -13.33 -2.63 -6.48
N LEU A 203 -12.48 -3.56 -6.04
CA LEU A 203 -11.77 -4.51 -6.88
C LEU A 203 -12.12 -5.93 -6.44
N LYS A 204 -12.29 -6.86 -7.39
CA LYS A 204 -12.47 -8.30 -7.06
C LYS A 204 -11.35 -8.82 -6.17
N THR A 205 -10.12 -8.38 -6.44
CA THR A 205 -8.94 -8.78 -5.66
C THR A 205 -8.91 -8.26 -4.22
N LYS A 206 -9.82 -7.34 -3.87
CA LYS A 206 -9.97 -6.85 -2.49
C LYS A 206 -11.00 -7.65 -1.68
N GLY A 207 -11.67 -8.63 -2.31
CA GLY A 207 -12.63 -9.50 -1.63
C GLY A 207 -13.95 -8.83 -1.31
N ILE A 208 -14.42 -7.89 -2.15
CA ILE A 208 -15.66 -7.17 -1.90
C ILE A 208 -16.88 -8.10 -1.86
N TYR A 209 -16.92 -9.13 -2.71
CA TYR A 209 -18.04 -10.07 -2.72
C TYR A 209 -18.04 -10.94 -1.45
N GLU A 210 -16.86 -11.34 -0.98
CA GLU A 210 -16.70 -12.08 0.28
C GLU A 210 -17.13 -11.23 1.48
N TYR A 211 -16.83 -9.92 1.46
CA TYR A 211 -17.29 -9.00 2.48
C TYR A 211 -18.83 -8.85 2.46
N CYS A 212 -19.41 -8.69 1.29
CA CYS A 212 -20.87 -8.56 1.14
C CYS A 212 -21.60 -9.84 1.58
N GLU A 213 -21.10 -11.01 1.19
CA GLU A 213 -21.70 -12.28 1.60
C GLU A 213 -21.50 -12.54 3.10
N CYS A 214 -20.34 -12.20 3.66
CA CYS A 214 -20.10 -12.21 5.11
C CYS A 214 -21.16 -11.37 5.83
N ALA A 215 -21.41 -10.14 5.35
CA ALA A 215 -22.42 -9.25 5.93
C ALA A 215 -23.81 -9.88 5.92
N ARG A 216 -24.23 -10.47 4.79
CA ARG A 216 -25.51 -11.16 4.62
C ARG A 216 -25.64 -12.33 5.59
N LEU A 217 -24.59 -13.14 5.74
CA LEU A 217 -24.55 -14.29 6.65
C LEU A 217 -24.66 -13.85 8.13
N VAL A 218 -23.91 -12.83 8.54
CA VAL A 218 -23.95 -12.31 9.91
C VAL A 218 -25.34 -11.76 10.24
N ARG A 219 -25.93 -10.96 9.33
CA ARG A 219 -27.24 -10.33 9.54
C ARG A 219 -28.42 -11.33 9.61
N LYS A 220 -28.27 -12.53 9.06
CA LYS A 220 -29.26 -13.61 9.30
C LYS A 220 -29.40 -13.94 10.79
N LYS A 221 -28.29 -13.88 11.56
CA LYS A 221 -28.27 -14.15 13.01
C LYS A 221 -28.42 -12.86 13.84
N TYR A 222 -27.83 -11.77 13.38
CA TYR A 222 -27.80 -10.45 14.03
C TYR A 222 -28.29 -9.37 13.07
N PRO A 223 -29.63 -9.20 12.92
CA PRO A 223 -30.20 -8.25 11.93
C PRO A 223 -29.81 -6.81 12.15
N ASP A 224 -29.41 -6.45 13.37
CA ASP A 224 -28.93 -5.12 13.77
C ASP A 224 -27.42 -4.89 13.51
N ALA A 225 -26.68 -5.89 13.05
CA ALA A 225 -25.28 -5.72 12.66
C ALA A 225 -25.16 -4.81 11.44
N VAL A 226 -24.18 -3.92 11.49
CA VAL A 226 -23.93 -2.90 10.46
C VAL A 226 -22.62 -3.18 9.75
N PHE A 227 -22.66 -3.30 8.43
CA PHE A 227 -21.49 -3.47 7.58
C PHE A 227 -21.32 -2.26 6.68
N ASN A 228 -20.31 -1.47 6.96
CA ASN A 228 -19.99 -0.26 6.21
C ASN A 228 -18.89 -0.53 5.18
N TYR A 229 -19.06 -0.02 3.96
CA TYR A 229 -18.07 -0.10 2.91
C TYR A 229 -17.71 1.29 2.39
N LEU A 230 -16.40 1.59 2.39
CA LEU A 230 -15.81 2.81 1.86
C LEU A 230 -14.83 2.50 0.73
N GLY A 231 -15.00 3.13 -0.43
CA GLY A 231 -14.03 3.04 -1.51
C GLY A 231 -14.57 3.44 -2.87
N ALA A 232 -13.66 3.95 -3.70
CA ALA A 232 -14.00 4.30 -5.08
C ALA A 232 -14.21 3.05 -5.94
N GLU A 233 -15.09 3.17 -6.93
CA GLU A 233 -15.29 2.14 -7.94
C GLU A 233 -13.99 1.78 -8.68
N GLY A 234 -13.88 0.50 -8.98
CA GLY A 234 -12.77 -0.06 -9.73
C GLY A 234 -13.25 -0.97 -10.87
N ASN A 235 -12.83 -2.24 -10.86
CA ASN A 235 -13.36 -3.27 -11.75
C ASN A 235 -14.64 -3.93 -11.22
N VAL A 236 -15.05 -3.59 -10.00
CA VAL A 236 -16.37 -3.82 -9.46
C VAL A 236 -17.05 -2.45 -9.35
N LYS A 237 -18.33 -2.38 -9.67
CA LYS A 237 -19.17 -1.19 -9.63
C LYS A 237 -20.19 -1.31 -8.51
N VAL A 238 -20.78 -0.19 -8.08
CA VAL A 238 -21.83 -0.21 -7.07
C VAL A 238 -23.00 -1.10 -7.51
N VAL A 239 -23.37 -1.06 -8.78
CA VAL A 239 -24.42 -1.90 -9.36
C VAL A 239 -24.13 -3.40 -9.21
N ASP A 240 -22.88 -3.82 -9.18
CA ASP A 240 -22.49 -5.23 -9.04
C ASP A 240 -22.73 -5.78 -7.62
N ILE A 241 -22.92 -4.89 -6.63
CA ILE A 241 -23.24 -5.24 -5.24
C ILE A 241 -24.59 -4.66 -4.79
N GLN A 242 -25.40 -4.19 -5.73
CA GLN A 242 -26.66 -3.50 -5.44
C GLN A 242 -27.61 -4.38 -4.63
N GLU A 243 -27.68 -5.67 -4.88
CA GLU A 243 -28.51 -6.61 -4.12
C GLU A 243 -28.19 -6.64 -2.62
N TYR A 244 -26.93 -6.47 -2.24
CA TYR A 244 -26.50 -6.43 -0.83
C TYR A 244 -26.76 -5.06 -0.18
N ILE A 245 -26.88 -4.02 -0.99
CA ILE A 245 -27.27 -2.68 -0.54
C ILE A 245 -28.79 -2.65 -0.33
N ASP A 246 -29.56 -3.18 -1.27
CA ASP A 246 -31.04 -3.17 -1.26
C ASP A 246 -31.60 -4.06 -0.14
N ASP A 247 -30.98 -5.21 0.15
CA ASP A 247 -31.36 -6.08 1.27
C ASP A 247 -30.83 -5.57 2.63
N GLY A 248 -30.08 -4.46 2.63
CA GLY A 248 -29.52 -3.83 3.82
C GLY A 248 -28.33 -4.54 4.42
N SER A 249 -27.76 -5.57 3.73
CA SER A 249 -26.58 -6.28 4.23
C SER A 249 -25.36 -5.37 4.32
N VAL A 250 -25.17 -4.47 3.34
CA VAL A 250 -24.03 -3.54 3.28
C VAL A 250 -24.50 -2.10 3.10
N ARG A 251 -23.89 -1.18 3.81
CA ARG A 251 -24.04 0.27 3.60
C ARG A 251 -22.85 0.79 2.81
N TYR A 252 -23.05 1.14 1.55
CA TYR A 252 -22.02 1.80 0.75
C TYR A 252 -21.99 3.29 1.07
N LEU A 253 -20.86 3.77 1.54
CA LEU A 253 -20.68 5.15 2.03
C LEU A 253 -19.88 6.04 1.05
N GLY A 254 -19.60 5.53 -0.16
CA GLY A 254 -18.83 6.27 -1.16
C GLY A 254 -17.35 6.37 -0.84
N THR A 255 -16.78 7.56 -0.99
CA THR A 255 -15.37 7.84 -0.73
C THR A 255 -15.21 8.94 0.31
N THR A 256 -14.11 8.90 1.04
CA THR A 256 -13.78 9.94 2.02
C THR A 256 -12.29 10.31 1.93
N ASN A 257 -11.96 11.52 2.36
CA ASN A 257 -10.58 11.96 2.58
C ASN A 257 -10.13 11.70 4.04
N ASP A 258 -11.05 11.29 4.92
CA ASP A 258 -10.76 10.96 6.31
C ASP A 258 -11.56 9.72 6.75
N VAL A 259 -10.85 8.63 7.00
CA VAL A 259 -11.45 7.35 7.42
C VAL A 259 -11.61 7.24 8.94
N ARG A 260 -11.00 8.15 9.71
CA ARG A 260 -10.96 8.08 11.19
C ARG A 260 -12.34 8.03 11.85
N PRO A 261 -13.34 8.84 11.45
CA PRO A 261 -14.67 8.76 12.06
C PRO A 261 -15.31 7.37 11.90
N TYR A 262 -15.09 6.72 10.76
CA TYR A 262 -15.62 5.39 10.48
C TYR A 262 -14.87 4.29 11.23
N LEU A 263 -13.56 4.45 11.40
CA LEU A 263 -12.76 3.57 12.25
C LEU A 263 -13.18 3.67 13.72
N GLU A 264 -13.46 4.87 14.23
CA GLU A 264 -13.94 5.05 15.62
C GLU A 264 -15.26 4.33 15.90
N GLU A 265 -16.12 4.21 14.89
CA GLU A 265 -17.44 3.59 15.01
C GLU A 265 -17.44 2.07 14.80
N CYS A 266 -16.36 1.47 14.29
CA CYS A 266 -16.36 0.04 14.02
C CYS A 266 -15.79 -0.80 15.17
N THR A 267 -16.34 -2.01 15.31
CA THR A 267 -15.88 -3.07 16.22
C THR A 267 -14.63 -3.74 15.68
N ALA A 268 -14.74 -4.18 14.42
CA ALA A 268 -13.66 -4.83 13.71
C ALA A 268 -13.56 -4.33 12.27
N PHE A 269 -12.34 -4.32 11.78
CA PHE A 269 -12.03 -4.00 10.39
C PHE A 269 -11.87 -5.29 9.60
N ILE A 270 -12.54 -5.39 8.45
CA ILE A 270 -12.54 -6.60 7.61
C ILE A 270 -11.94 -6.28 6.24
N LEU A 271 -10.85 -6.95 5.86
CA LEU A 271 -10.27 -6.83 4.52
C LEU A 271 -9.89 -8.21 3.96
N PRO A 272 -10.79 -8.87 3.20
CA PRO A 272 -10.55 -10.22 2.68
C PRO A 272 -9.80 -10.21 1.34
N SER A 273 -8.72 -9.43 1.26
CA SER A 273 -7.94 -9.26 0.04
C SER A 273 -7.24 -10.54 -0.41
N TYR A 274 -7.15 -10.71 -1.74
CA TYR A 274 -6.47 -11.85 -2.36
C TYR A 274 -4.95 -11.72 -2.40
N ARG A 275 -4.40 -10.52 -2.34
CA ARG A 275 -2.97 -10.20 -2.21
C ARG A 275 -2.77 -8.72 -1.97
N GLU A 276 -1.86 -8.37 -1.08
CA GLU A 276 -1.41 -7.00 -0.80
C GLU A 276 0.13 -6.92 -0.79
N GLY A 277 0.65 -5.71 -0.87
CA GLY A 277 2.03 -5.47 -0.44
C GLY A 277 2.11 -5.48 1.09
N LEU A 278 1.49 -4.48 1.70
CA LEU A 278 1.03 -4.44 3.09
C LEU A 278 -0.13 -3.42 3.14
N PRO A 279 -1.34 -3.81 3.57
CA PRO A 279 -2.52 -2.97 3.40
C PRO A 279 -2.56 -1.80 4.39
N MET A 280 -2.45 -0.56 3.87
CA MET A 280 -2.51 0.66 4.66
C MET A 280 -3.78 0.74 5.51
N SER A 281 -4.92 0.38 4.95
CA SER A 281 -6.20 0.45 5.67
C SER A 281 -6.28 -0.49 6.88
N ILE A 282 -5.54 -1.61 6.88
CA ILE A 282 -5.39 -2.44 8.08
C ILE A 282 -4.49 -1.73 9.09
N MET A 283 -3.33 -1.20 8.69
CA MET A 283 -2.44 -0.48 9.61
C MET A 283 -3.13 0.73 10.26
N GLU A 284 -3.97 1.45 9.50
CA GLU A 284 -4.80 2.55 10.02
C GLU A 284 -5.84 2.07 11.04
N ALA A 285 -6.47 0.93 10.78
CA ALA A 285 -7.43 0.31 11.69
C ALA A 285 -6.76 -0.20 12.98
N GLU A 286 -5.59 -0.83 12.87
CA GLU A 286 -4.79 -1.27 14.01
C GLU A 286 -4.32 -0.11 14.86
N ALA A 287 -3.77 0.94 14.24
CA ALA A 287 -3.37 2.15 14.95
C ALA A 287 -4.54 2.79 15.71
N SER A 288 -5.75 2.72 15.14
CA SER A 288 -6.99 3.19 15.78
C SER A 288 -7.55 2.22 16.84
N GLY A 289 -6.93 1.05 17.03
CA GLY A 289 -7.34 0.06 18.03
C GLY A 289 -8.53 -0.80 17.60
N ARG A 290 -8.59 -1.24 16.35
CA ARG A 290 -9.64 -2.14 15.85
C ARG A 290 -9.16 -3.57 15.77
N ALA A 291 -10.01 -4.53 16.13
CA ALA A 291 -9.76 -5.94 15.83
C ALA A 291 -9.73 -6.14 14.31
N ILE A 292 -8.85 -7.00 13.82
CA ILE A 292 -8.68 -7.22 12.37
C ILE A 292 -9.22 -8.59 11.97
N ILE A 293 -9.99 -8.66 10.88
CA ILE A 293 -10.37 -9.91 10.22
C ILE A 293 -9.87 -9.82 8.78
N THR A 294 -8.93 -10.66 8.39
CA THR A 294 -8.33 -10.59 7.06
C THR A 294 -8.00 -11.96 6.50
N SER A 295 -7.63 -12.01 5.21
CA SER A 295 -7.25 -13.27 4.58
C SER A 295 -5.86 -13.73 5.00
N ASP A 296 -5.68 -15.04 5.23
CA ASP A 296 -4.38 -15.68 5.32
C ASP A 296 -3.72 -15.71 3.94
N ASN A 297 -3.14 -14.58 3.57
CA ASN A 297 -2.55 -14.35 2.26
C ASN A 297 -1.44 -13.30 2.33
N VAL A 298 -0.59 -13.26 1.28
CA VAL A 298 0.56 -12.35 1.18
C VAL A 298 0.16 -10.90 1.51
N GLY A 299 0.89 -10.28 2.40
CA GLY A 299 0.71 -8.92 2.87
C GLY A 299 -0.40 -8.76 3.91
N CYS A 300 -1.51 -9.51 3.81
CA CYS A 300 -2.57 -9.47 4.82
C CYS A 300 -2.14 -10.24 6.09
N ARG A 301 -1.58 -11.45 5.95
CA ARG A 301 -1.13 -12.24 7.10
C ARG A 301 -0.04 -11.57 7.92
N ASP A 302 0.74 -10.68 7.28
CA ASP A 302 1.83 -9.97 7.94
C ASP A 302 1.32 -8.88 8.92
N THR A 303 0.02 -8.59 8.89
CA THR A 303 -0.61 -7.62 9.78
C THR A 303 -1.32 -8.27 10.98
N VAL A 304 -1.49 -9.59 11.02
CA VAL A 304 -2.26 -10.26 12.06
C VAL A 304 -1.49 -11.41 12.69
N LEU A 305 -1.39 -11.39 14.01
CA LEU A 305 -1.10 -12.56 14.83
C LEU A 305 -2.41 -13.18 15.27
N GLU A 306 -2.71 -14.41 14.75
CA GLU A 306 -3.98 -15.12 14.98
C GLU A 306 -4.34 -15.18 16.47
N GLY A 307 -5.54 -14.72 16.81
CA GLY A 307 -6.05 -14.67 18.18
C GLY A 307 -5.45 -13.58 19.07
N TYR A 308 -4.43 -12.84 18.63
CA TYR A 308 -3.83 -11.76 19.40
C TYR A 308 -4.45 -10.40 19.04
N ASN A 309 -4.31 -9.95 17.80
CA ASN A 309 -4.84 -8.67 17.31
C ASN A 309 -5.95 -8.84 16.26
N GLY A 310 -6.31 -10.08 15.91
CA GLY A 310 -7.34 -10.37 14.94
C GLY A 310 -7.39 -11.83 14.52
N PHE A 311 -8.01 -12.07 13.38
CA PHE A 311 -8.23 -13.39 12.81
C PHE A 311 -7.78 -13.47 11.35
N LEU A 312 -7.14 -14.59 11.01
CA LEU A 312 -6.82 -14.99 9.65
C LEU A 312 -7.88 -15.97 9.12
N VAL A 313 -8.38 -15.71 7.93
CA VAL A 313 -9.39 -16.53 7.26
C VAL A 313 -8.87 -16.96 5.90
N GLU A 314 -9.17 -18.18 5.50
CA GLU A 314 -8.82 -18.68 4.17
C GLU A 314 -9.35 -17.75 3.08
N LYS A 315 -8.53 -17.48 2.08
CA LYS A 315 -8.88 -16.62 0.94
C LYS A 315 -10.15 -17.10 0.22
N GLY A 316 -11.11 -16.20 0.02
CA GLY A 316 -12.38 -16.49 -0.67
C GLY A 316 -13.42 -17.15 0.24
N ASN A 317 -13.17 -17.31 1.53
CA ASN A 317 -14.07 -17.95 2.49
C ASN A 317 -14.94 -16.91 3.22
N ALA A 318 -16.06 -16.53 2.61
CA ALA A 318 -17.04 -15.61 3.22
C ALA A 318 -17.67 -16.18 4.50
N GLN A 319 -17.88 -17.50 4.56
CA GLN A 319 -18.41 -18.17 5.76
C GLN A 319 -17.44 -18.03 6.94
N GLY A 320 -16.14 -18.26 6.72
CA GLY A 320 -15.12 -18.09 7.75
C GLY A 320 -15.02 -16.63 8.23
N LEU A 321 -15.17 -15.64 7.32
CA LEU A 321 -15.25 -14.23 7.72
C LEU A 321 -16.45 -13.96 8.62
N ALA A 322 -17.63 -14.54 8.27
CA ALA A 322 -18.85 -14.39 9.06
C ALA A 322 -18.72 -15.03 10.45
N GLU A 323 -18.11 -16.19 10.56
CA GLU A 323 -17.85 -16.86 11.86
C GLU A 323 -16.97 -15.99 12.76
N LYS A 324 -15.91 -15.38 12.23
CA LYS A 324 -15.03 -14.48 13.00
C LYS A 324 -15.73 -13.17 13.37
N ALA A 325 -16.55 -12.61 12.48
CA ALA A 325 -17.36 -11.43 12.78
C ALA A 325 -18.41 -11.73 13.87
N ILE A 326 -19.07 -12.88 13.81
CA ILE A 326 -20.00 -13.35 14.85
C ILE A 326 -19.27 -13.51 16.18
N ARG A 327 -18.06 -14.08 16.18
CA ARG A 327 -17.25 -14.19 17.40
C ARG A 327 -16.96 -12.84 18.04
N CYS A 328 -16.65 -11.81 17.24
CA CYS A 328 -16.48 -10.44 17.76
C CYS A 328 -17.76 -9.87 18.38
N ILE A 329 -18.94 -10.27 17.89
CA ILE A 329 -20.24 -9.87 18.45
C ILE A 329 -20.52 -10.60 19.77
N GLU A 330 -20.27 -11.90 19.80
CA GLU A 330 -20.58 -12.77 20.95
C GLU A 330 -19.57 -12.62 22.09
N HIS A 331 -18.34 -12.24 21.78
CA HIS A 331 -17.24 -12.04 22.73
C HIS A 331 -16.66 -10.61 22.61
N PRO A 332 -17.44 -9.57 22.97
CA PRO A 332 -17.03 -8.18 22.77
C PRO A 332 -15.77 -7.81 23.58
N GLU A 333 -15.51 -8.45 24.71
CA GLU A 333 -14.30 -8.25 25.51
C GLU A 333 -13.05 -8.77 24.78
N GLU A 334 -13.19 -9.86 24.04
CA GLU A 334 -12.11 -10.38 23.18
C GLU A 334 -11.81 -9.41 22.04
N ALA A 335 -12.85 -8.91 21.36
CA ALA A 335 -12.69 -7.92 20.29
C ALA A 335 -12.03 -6.62 20.80
N GLU A 336 -12.39 -6.16 22.01
CA GLU A 336 -11.79 -5.00 22.63
C GLU A 336 -10.31 -5.25 22.97
N GLN A 337 -9.99 -6.44 23.52
CA GLN A 337 -8.60 -6.80 23.80
C GLN A 337 -7.77 -6.90 22.53
N MET A 338 -8.32 -7.50 21.45
CA MET A 338 -7.67 -7.52 20.13
C MET A 338 -7.43 -6.11 19.60
N GLY A 339 -8.36 -5.19 19.79
CA GLY A 339 -8.19 -3.79 19.42
C GLY A 339 -7.02 -3.12 20.15
N LYS A 340 -6.86 -3.36 21.46
CA LYS A 340 -5.72 -2.88 22.25
C LYS A 340 -4.41 -3.48 21.74
N ASN A 341 -4.41 -4.77 21.47
CA ASN A 341 -3.27 -5.50 20.93
C ASN A 341 -2.90 -5.02 19.50
N SER A 342 -3.89 -4.69 18.67
CA SER A 342 -3.69 -4.08 17.34
C SER A 342 -2.93 -2.75 17.45
N ARG A 343 -3.30 -1.91 18.41
CA ARG A 343 -2.57 -0.65 18.67
C ARG A 343 -1.12 -0.91 19.04
N THR A 344 -0.86 -1.83 19.97
CA THR A 344 0.50 -2.20 20.38
C THR A 344 1.28 -2.75 19.18
N PHE A 345 0.66 -3.62 18.39
CA PHE A 345 1.28 -4.19 17.19
C PHE A 345 1.64 -3.11 16.16
N ALA A 346 0.75 -2.13 15.95
CA ALA A 346 1.03 -0.99 15.06
C ALA A 346 2.18 -0.11 15.57
N GLU A 347 2.27 0.14 16.89
CA GLU A 347 3.37 0.89 17.50
C GLU A 347 4.72 0.20 17.37
N GLU A 348 4.74 -1.12 17.44
CA GLU A 348 5.97 -1.92 17.32
C GLU A 348 6.42 -2.07 15.88
N HIS A 349 5.49 -2.31 14.95
CA HIS A 349 5.81 -2.75 13.59
C HIS A 349 5.53 -1.72 12.50
N PHE A 350 4.55 -0.81 12.70
CA PHE A 350 4.03 0.05 11.63
C PHE A 350 4.19 1.55 11.92
N ASP A 351 4.96 1.91 12.92
CA ASP A 351 5.28 3.32 13.19
C ASP A 351 6.03 3.93 11.99
N GLN A 352 5.38 4.87 11.31
CA GLN A 352 5.89 5.52 10.12
C GLN A 352 7.21 6.27 10.39
N GLU A 353 7.38 6.84 11.59
CA GLU A 353 8.61 7.52 11.98
C GLU A 353 9.80 6.56 12.08
N LYS A 354 9.58 5.39 12.68
CA LYS A 354 10.61 4.33 12.78
C LYS A 354 10.97 3.78 11.39
N ILE A 355 9.96 3.51 10.56
CA ILE A 355 10.15 2.99 9.19
C ILE A 355 10.92 3.98 8.32
N ASN A 356 10.50 5.25 8.29
CA ASN A 356 11.18 6.30 7.53
C ASN A 356 12.60 6.54 8.08
N GLY A 357 12.78 6.47 9.41
CA GLY A 357 14.10 6.52 10.05
C GLY A 357 15.03 5.42 9.56
N LYS A 358 14.55 4.17 9.48
CA LYS A 358 15.31 3.04 8.94
C LYS A 358 15.71 3.26 7.47
N ILE A 359 14.77 3.72 6.64
CA ILE A 359 15.05 4.01 5.22
C ILE A 359 16.15 5.06 5.09
N VAL A 360 16.03 6.16 5.81
CA VAL A 360 17.00 7.27 5.75
C VAL A 360 18.37 6.83 6.29
N ALA A 361 18.40 6.05 7.36
CA ALA A 361 19.65 5.50 7.91
C ALA A 361 20.38 4.63 6.88
N ILE A 362 19.67 3.75 6.16
CA ILE A 362 20.24 2.92 5.09
C ILE A 362 20.79 3.80 3.95
N ILE A 363 20.03 4.82 3.51
CA ILE A 363 20.48 5.76 2.47
C ILE A 363 21.77 6.49 2.91
N ARG A 364 21.91 6.83 4.20
CA ARG A 364 23.09 7.49 4.76
C ARG A 364 24.31 6.59 4.89
N ALA A 365 24.11 5.34 5.30
CA ALA A 365 25.21 4.40 5.57
C ALA A 365 25.97 3.97 4.31
N GLU A 366 25.32 4.00 3.15
CA GLU A 366 25.91 3.60 1.87
C GLU A 366 26.54 4.78 1.08
N LYS A 367 27.07 5.76 1.82
CA LYS A 367 27.78 6.92 1.25
C LYS A 367 29.14 6.55 0.65
#